data_7a13e7ec520ea46f49c17c0abfa5af03
#
_entry.id   7a13e7ec520ea46f49c17c0abfa5af03
#
_cell.length_a   1.000
_cell.length_b   1.000
_cell.length_c   1.000
_cell.angle_alpha   90.00
_cell.angle_beta   90.00
_cell.angle_gamma   90.00
#
_symmetry.space_group_name_H-M   'P 1'
#
loop_
_entity.id
_entity.type
_entity.pdbx_description
1 polymer ?
#
loop_
_entity_poly.entity_id
_entity_poly.type
_entity_poly.pdbx_seq_one_letter_code
_entity_poly.pdbx_strand_id
1 'polypeptide(L)'
;WNINPFTLGVASGRPRPESLVLWTRLLIDQQDRADSGNDPVDVTVELFADSALKQRVQMAVVTTDARRGHSVHLLVQSLQPGTDYWYRFRQGDALSMVGHTRTAPALQSDVASLRMALTSCQHYEAGLFVAHQEIAQQDLDFVLFVGDYIYESSNAQYTTRKHNTEEPKTLEQYRARYALYKQDPMLQAAHAAHAWVLMWDDHEVVNDYANQTDMKNTPVPEFLARRADAYQAYFEHQPILLGPDPKSPQRASMRLHDQFAWGRLADIWTLDNRQFRSPLACPDPVRGGGRMVTQCEALSDPARSMLGLEQERWLDKGLKASKRTWKLLAQGTQMSSTSIPVPTGRAYWNEAWDGYPEARKRLLQSIADNQIKNVVSLGGDVHMNVAAYLRPIPNDPGSPIVASEFVTTSVTSRGMGEKALGIVRDNNSDLLHARSDERGYSLITVTPSSVRCDFRTNAM
;
A
#
# COMPACT_ATOMS: atom_id res chain seq x y z
N TRP A 1 -11.39 11.87 -30.41
CA TRP A 1 -10.56 10.71 -30.12
C TRP A 1 -10.97 9.52 -30.97
N ASN A 2 -10.02 8.84 -31.57
CA ASN A 2 -10.28 7.58 -32.27
C ASN A 2 -10.64 6.45 -31.30
N ILE A 3 -10.00 6.46 -30.12
CA ILE A 3 -10.29 5.55 -29.01
C ILE A 3 -10.51 6.39 -27.76
N ASN A 4 -11.50 6.03 -26.92
CA ASN A 4 -11.71 6.71 -25.65
C ASN A 4 -10.41 6.67 -24.80
N PRO A 5 -9.81 7.82 -24.43
CA PRO A 5 -8.52 7.85 -23.76
C PRO A 5 -8.58 7.43 -22.28
N PHE A 6 -9.77 7.28 -21.67
CA PHE A 6 -9.96 6.94 -20.25
C PHE A 6 -9.92 5.43 -19.96
N THR A 7 -9.14 4.68 -20.74
CA THR A 7 -9.09 3.20 -20.66
C THR A 7 -8.42 2.67 -19.39
N LEU A 8 -7.74 3.50 -18.60
CA LEU A 8 -7.14 3.13 -17.33
C LEU A 8 -8.08 3.32 -16.13
N GLY A 9 -9.33 3.72 -16.39
CA GLY A 9 -10.34 3.93 -15.37
C GLY A 9 -10.19 5.23 -14.61
N VAL A 10 -10.86 5.29 -13.47
CA VAL A 10 -10.86 6.42 -12.54
C VAL A 10 -10.55 5.94 -11.12
N ALA A 11 -10.04 6.82 -10.29
CA ALA A 11 -9.81 6.51 -8.88
C ALA A 11 -9.97 7.75 -8.00
N SER A 12 -10.25 7.54 -6.74
CA SER A 12 -10.17 8.57 -5.70
C SER A 12 -9.33 8.09 -4.54
N GLY A 13 -8.76 9.03 -3.79
CA GLY A 13 -7.91 8.70 -2.67
C GLY A 13 -7.78 9.82 -1.66
N ARG A 14 -6.98 9.59 -0.64
CA ARG A 14 -6.70 10.53 0.42
C ARG A 14 -8.00 11.13 1.03
N PRO A 15 -8.95 10.30 1.52
CA PRO A 15 -10.17 10.82 2.12
C PRO A 15 -9.86 11.62 3.38
N ARG A 16 -10.33 12.87 3.41
CA ARG A 16 -10.27 13.77 4.55
C ARG A 16 -11.68 14.32 4.80
N PRO A 17 -11.96 14.96 5.94
CA PRO A 17 -13.31 15.47 6.21
C PRO A 17 -13.86 16.40 5.12
N GLU A 18 -13.02 17.24 4.57
CA GLU A 18 -13.44 18.29 3.61
C GLU A 18 -12.70 18.23 2.28
N SER A 19 -11.94 17.15 2.02
CA SER A 19 -11.16 17.02 0.78
C SER A 19 -10.86 15.59 0.44
N LEU A 20 -10.58 15.34 -0.84
CA LEU A 20 -10.07 14.09 -1.39
C LEU A 20 -9.37 14.35 -2.72
N VAL A 21 -8.64 13.36 -3.20
CA VAL A 21 -7.97 13.41 -4.49
C VAL A 21 -8.76 12.60 -5.50
N LEU A 22 -9.03 13.18 -6.67
CA LEU A 22 -9.58 12.48 -7.84
C LEU A 22 -8.46 12.24 -8.86
N TRP A 23 -8.50 11.09 -9.49
CA TRP A 23 -7.46 10.65 -10.41
C TRP A 23 -8.05 9.99 -11.66
N THR A 24 -7.42 10.26 -12.78
CA THR A 24 -7.45 9.46 -14.01
C THR A 24 -6.12 9.62 -14.76
N ARG A 25 -5.93 8.83 -15.80
CA ARG A 25 -4.82 8.99 -16.73
C ARG A 25 -5.30 8.72 -18.16
N LEU A 26 -4.99 9.64 -19.06
CA LEU A 26 -5.27 9.44 -20.47
C LEU A 26 -4.24 8.50 -21.10
N LEU A 27 -4.72 7.46 -21.76
CA LEU A 27 -3.90 6.61 -22.60
C LEU A 27 -4.18 7.00 -24.07
N ILE A 28 -3.31 7.84 -24.61
CA ILE A 28 -3.46 8.40 -25.96
C ILE A 28 -2.89 7.41 -26.96
N ASP A 29 -3.66 7.00 -27.94
CA ASP A 29 -3.20 6.08 -28.97
C ASP A 29 -2.20 6.72 -29.95
N GLN A 30 -1.61 5.92 -30.83
CA GLN A 30 -0.58 6.41 -31.75
C GLN A 30 -1.12 7.39 -32.78
N GLN A 31 -2.36 7.21 -33.25
CA GLN A 31 -2.97 8.08 -34.24
C GLN A 31 -3.32 9.44 -33.62
N ASP A 32 -3.94 9.44 -32.44
CA ASP A 32 -4.28 10.67 -31.72
C ASP A 32 -3.01 11.44 -31.31
N ARG A 33 -1.90 10.74 -31.02
CA ARG A 33 -0.59 11.37 -30.78
C ARG A 33 0.00 12.01 -32.03
N ALA A 34 -0.17 11.41 -33.20
CA ALA A 34 0.30 11.96 -34.46
C ALA A 34 -0.45 13.26 -34.80
N ASP A 35 -1.72 13.33 -34.46
CA ASP A 35 -2.59 14.46 -34.75
C ASP A 35 -2.45 15.61 -33.73
N SER A 36 -2.26 15.31 -32.45
CA SER A 36 -2.17 16.29 -31.35
C SER A 36 -0.74 16.66 -30.92
N GLY A 37 0.26 15.89 -31.33
CA GLY A 37 1.63 16.07 -30.89
C GLY A 37 1.80 15.82 -29.38
N ASN A 38 2.70 16.61 -28.74
CA ASN A 38 2.90 16.62 -27.30
C ASN A 38 2.15 17.79 -26.61
N ASP A 39 1.15 18.34 -27.26
CA ASP A 39 0.42 19.48 -26.72
C ASP A 39 -0.26 19.13 -25.38
N PRO A 40 -0.31 20.10 -24.46
CA PRO A 40 -1.07 19.92 -23.22
C PRO A 40 -2.56 19.64 -23.50
N VAL A 41 -3.15 18.77 -22.71
CA VAL A 41 -4.56 18.37 -22.83
C VAL A 41 -5.32 18.83 -21.61
N ASP A 42 -6.43 19.54 -21.85
CA ASP A 42 -7.35 19.98 -20.80
C ASP A 42 -8.39 18.90 -20.52
N VAL A 43 -8.50 18.50 -19.27
CA VAL A 43 -9.47 17.50 -18.79
C VAL A 43 -10.42 18.17 -17.81
N THR A 44 -11.71 18.12 -18.12
CA THR A 44 -12.75 18.59 -17.20
C THR A 44 -13.04 17.51 -16.17
N VAL A 45 -13.05 17.89 -14.90
CA VAL A 45 -13.42 17.04 -13.76
C VAL A 45 -14.75 17.55 -13.22
N GLU A 46 -15.72 16.66 -13.09
CA GLU A 46 -17.05 16.99 -12.57
C GLU A 46 -17.33 16.16 -11.32
N LEU A 47 -17.79 16.79 -10.23
CA LEU A 47 -18.18 16.16 -8.97
C LEU A 47 -19.67 16.40 -8.70
N PHE A 48 -20.36 15.35 -8.25
CA PHE A 48 -21.81 15.34 -8.06
C PHE A 48 -22.18 14.84 -6.66
N ALA A 49 -23.30 15.33 -6.14
CA ALA A 49 -23.87 14.89 -4.86
C ALA A 49 -24.83 13.69 -5.01
N ASP A 50 -25.07 13.20 -6.21
CA ASP A 50 -26.01 12.10 -6.47
C ASP A 50 -25.49 11.17 -7.58
N SER A 51 -25.88 9.91 -7.50
CA SER A 51 -25.47 8.86 -8.44
C SER A 51 -26.06 9.03 -9.86
N ALA A 52 -27.13 9.83 -10.00
CA ALA A 52 -27.74 10.13 -11.28
C ALA A 52 -27.04 11.31 -12.00
N LEU A 53 -26.01 11.89 -11.39
CA LEU A 53 -25.20 13.00 -11.90
C LEU A 53 -26.04 14.25 -12.26
N LYS A 54 -27.07 14.51 -11.48
CA LYS A 54 -27.97 15.68 -11.69
C LYS A 54 -27.56 16.89 -10.87
N GLN A 55 -26.98 16.65 -9.68
CA GLN A 55 -26.59 17.70 -8.74
C GLN A 55 -25.08 17.88 -8.74
N ARG A 56 -24.57 18.64 -9.73
CA ARG A 56 -23.14 18.94 -9.80
C ARG A 56 -22.77 19.95 -8.72
N VAL A 57 -21.83 19.56 -7.84
CA VAL A 57 -21.34 20.40 -6.72
C VAL A 57 -20.05 21.14 -7.06
N GLN A 58 -19.21 20.57 -7.90
CA GLN A 58 -17.96 21.20 -8.35
C GLN A 58 -17.61 20.81 -9.80
N MET A 59 -16.87 21.69 -10.46
CA MET A 59 -16.26 21.44 -11.76
C MET A 59 -14.91 22.16 -11.81
N ALA A 60 -13.90 21.49 -12.33
CA ALA A 60 -12.58 22.06 -12.56
C ALA A 60 -12.03 21.60 -13.90
N VAL A 61 -11.07 22.34 -14.43
CA VAL A 61 -10.26 21.92 -15.58
C VAL A 61 -8.84 21.72 -15.11
N VAL A 62 -8.26 20.57 -15.46
CA VAL A 62 -6.86 20.23 -15.16
C VAL A 62 -6.13 20.02 -16.48
N THR A 63 -5.07 20.78 -16.69
CA THR A 63 -4.19 20.60 -17.83
C THR A 63 -3.13 19.56 -17.51
N THR A 64 -2.97 18.56 -18.39
CA THR A 64 -1.96 17.52 -18.28
C THR A 64 -1.15 17.39 -19.56
N ASP A 65 0.03 16.80 -19.48
CA ASP A 65 0.95 16.63 -20.61
C ASP A 65 1.72 15.31 -20.56
N ALA A 66 2.51 15.03 -21.61
CA ALA A 66 3.31 13.82 -21.75
C ALA A 66 4.38 13.69 -20.66
N ARG A 67 4.90 14.80 -20.09
CA ARG A 67 5.92 14.76 -19.02
C ARG A 67 5.37 14.13 -17.75
N ARG A 68 4.06 14.26 -17.52
CA ARG A 68 3.32 13.63 -16.41
C ARG A 68 2.59 12.36 -16.84
N GLY A 69 2.94 11.77 -17.99
CA GLY A 69 2.28 10.60 -18.53
C GLY A 69 0.79 10.82 -18.80
N HIS A 70 0.34 12.07 -19.01
CA HIS A 70 -1.05 12.49 -19.10
C HIS A 70 -1.91 12.08 -17.89
N SER A 71 -1.33 12.01 -16.70
CA SER A 71 -2.06 11.79 -15.45
C SER A 71 -2.75 13.07 -14.98
N VAL A 72 -3.92 12.91 -14.39
CA VAL A 72 -4.74 13.99 -13.81
C VAL A 72 -4.88 13.73 -12.32
N HIS A 73 -4.46 14.68 -11.51
CA HIS A 73 -4.67 14.70 -10.06
C HIS A 73 -5.37 15.99 -9.69
N LEU A 74 -6.54 15.89 -9.05
CA LEU A 74 -7.27 17.03 -8.55
C LEU A 74 -7.53 16.87 -7.06
N LEU A 75 -6.95 17.76 -6.23
CA LEU A 75 -7.37 17.91 -4.84
C LEU A 75 -8.68 18.70 -4.82
N VAL A 76 -9.78 18.01 -4.55
CA VAL A 76 -11.08 18.63 -4.33
C VAL A 76 -11.19 19.05 -2.87
N GLN A 77 -11.63 20.26 -2.62
CA GLN A 77 -11.73 20.86 -1.27
C GLN A 77 -13.13 21.41 -1.03
N SER A 78 -13.39 21.86 0.21
CA SER A 78 -14.68 22.43 0.65
C SER A 78 -15.86 21.47 0.49
N LEU A 79 -15.59 20.18 0.72
CA LEU A 79 -16.60 19.12 0.74
C LEU A 79 -17.24 19.00 2.12
N GLN A 80 -18.40 18.33 2.18
CA GLN A 80 -19.05 17.99 3.45
C GLN A 80 -18.41 16.72 4.03
N PRO A 81 -18.13 16.68 5.35
CA PRO A 81 -17.63 15.50 6.03
C PRO A 81 -18.61 14.31 5.97
N GLY A 82 -18.07 13.08 5.91
CA GLY A 82 -18.85 11.86 5.96
C GLY A 82 -19.88 11.72 4.84
N THR A 83 -19.59 12.25 3.65
CA THR A 83 -20.55 12.39 2.56
C THR A 83 -20.09 11.65 1.31
N ASP A 84 -21.04 10.99 0.65
CA ASP A 84 -20.83 10.33 -0.62
C ASP A 84 -20.87 11.32 -1.79
N TYR A 85 -19.96 11.10 -2.74
CA TYR A 85 -19.88 11.87 -3.97
C TYR A 85 -19.66 10.94 -5.17
N TRP A 86 -20.09 11.39 -6.34
CA TRP A 86 -19.84 10.74 -7.63
C TRP A 86 -19.07 11.68 -8.53
N TYR A 87 -18.19 11.14 -9.38
CA TYR A 87 -17.34 11.97 -10.23
C TYR A 87 -17.10 11.31 -11.58
N ARG A 88 -16.76 12.13 -12.57
CA ARG A 88 -16.29 11.68 -13.88
C ARG A 88 -15.32 12.69 -14.48
N PHE A 89 -14.61 12.23 -15.48
CA PHE A 89 -13.72 13.05 -16.29
C PHE A 89 -14.24 13.14 -17.70
N ARG A 90 -13.96 14.28 -18.35
CA ARG A 90 -14.35 14.54 -19.74
C ARG A 90 -13.21 15.24 -20.47
N GLN A 91 -12.96 14.81 -21.70
CA GLN A 91 -12.05 15.46 -22.63
C GLN A 91 -12.71 15.47 -24.02
N GLY A 92 -13.09 16.65 -24.53
CA GLY A 92 -13.93 16.74 -25.72
C GLY A 92 -15.23 15.97 -25.52
N ASP A 93 -15.52 15.05 -26.41
CA ASP A 93 -16.70 14.18 -26.39
C ASP A 93 -16.46 12.88 -25.59
N ALA A 94 -15.19 12.57 -25.25
CA ALA A 94 -14.86 11.38 -24.47
C ALA A 94 -15.23 11.56 -23.00
N LEU A 95 -15.89 10.54 -22.44
CA LEU A 95 -16.26 10.46 -21.03
C LEU A 95 -15.58 9.26 -20.38
N SER A 96 -15.12 9.43 -19.14
CA SER A 96 -14.70 8.32 -18.29
C SER A 96 -15.90 7.53 -17.77
N MET A 97 -15.62 6.37 -17.16
CA MET A 97 -16.57 5.75 -16.25
C MET A 97 -16.88 6.69 -15.07
N VAL A 98 -17.98 6.46 -14.38
CA VAL A 98 -18.35 7.18 -13.16
C VAL A 98 -17.68 6.52 -11.97
N GLY A 99 -17.01 7.34 -11.16
CA GLY A 99 -16.48 6.91 -9.86
C GLY A 99 -17.39 7.34 -8.71
N HIS A 100 -17.36 6.59 -7.63
CA HIS A 100 -17.95 6.91 -6.34
C HIS A 100 -16.85 7.08 -5.31
N THR A 101 -17.03 8.00 -4.37
CA THR A 101 -16.08 8.26 -3.29
C THR A 101 -16.80 8.77 -2.05
N ARG A 102 -16.13 8.74 -0.90
CA ARG A 102 -16.65 9.23 0.37
C ARG A 102 -15.59 10.03 1.11
N THR A 103 -15.98 11.18 1.68
CA THR A 103 -15.13 11.93 2.59
C THR A 103 -15.06 11.28 3.98
N ALA A 104 -13.97 11.53 4.70
CA ALA A 104 -13.87 11.12 6.10
C ALA A 104 -14.89 11.88 6.96
N PRO A 105 -15.32 11.31 8.10
CA PRO A 105 -16.15 12.01 9.06
C PRO A 105 -15.44 13.24 9.63
N ALA A 106 -16.21 14.21 10.15
CA ALA A 106 -15.66 15.36 10.86
C ALA A 106 -14.78 14.89 12.04
N LEU A 107 -13.69 15.61 12.30
CA LEU A 107 -12.65 15.21 13.27
C LEU A 107 -13.19 14.97 14.70
N GLN A 108 -14.24 15.66 15.08
CA GLN A 108 -14.84 15.59 16.42
C GLN A 108 -16.17 14.81 16.44
N SER A 109 -16.57 14.19 15.34
CA SER A 109 -17.79 13.40 15.33
C SER A 109 -17.59 12.03 15.98
N ASP A 110 -18.62 11.56 16.66
CA ASP A 110 -18.71 10.20 17.13
C ASP A 110 -19.08 9.31 15.93
N VAL A 111 -18.27 8.29 15.70
CA VAL A 111 -18.40 7.39 14.55
C VAL A 111 -18.73 6.00 15.07
N ALA A 112 -19.80 5.42 14.56
CA ALA A 112 -20.25 4.09 14.99
C ALA A 112 -19.34 2.99 14.47
N SER A 113 -18.82 3.13 13.24
CA SER A 113 -17.93 2.14 12.63
C SER A 113 -17.06 2.75 11.55
N LEU A 114 -15.95 2.07 11.29
CA LEU A 114 -15.11 2.22 10.11
C LEU A 114 -14.98 0.85 9.46
N ARG A 115 -15.31 0.76 8.18
CA ARG A 115 -15.19 -0.48 7.38
C ARG A 115 -14.21 -0.27 6.24
N MET A 116 -13.20 -1.11 6.17
CA MET A 116 -12.21 -1.04 5.10
C MET A 116 -11.84 -2.44 4.59
N ALA A 117 -11.50 -2.54 3.32
CA ALA A 117 -10.83 -3.70 2.77
C ALA A 117 -9.32 -3.50 2.88
N LEU A 118 -8.63 -4.38 3.60
CA LEU A 118 -7.17 -4.46 3.62
C LEU A 118 -6.72 -5.45 2.55
N THR A 119 -5.88 -5.01 1.63
CA THR A 119 -5.47 -5.80 0.47
C THR A 119 -4.05 -5.47 0.03
N SER A 120 -3.37 -6.42 -0.63
CA SER A 120 -1.98 -6.29 -1.11
C SER A 120 -1.61 -7.36 -2.13
N CYS A 121 -0.43 -7.24 -2.73
CA CYS A 121 0.26 -8.33 -3.42
C CYS A 121 -0.54 -8.93 -4.58
N GLN A 122 -0.79 -8.11 -5.61
CA GLN A 122 -1.60 -8.48 -6.76
C GLN A 122 -0.75 -8.80 -8.00
N HIS A 123 0.03 -9.89 -7.95
CA HIS A 123 0.85 -10.29 -9.10
C HIS A 123 -0.02 -10.63 -10.32
N TYR A 124 0.10 -9.86 -11.40
CA TYR A 124 -0.74 -9.98 -12.59
C TYR A 124 -0.73 -11.38 -13.21
N GLU A 125 0.43 -12.03 -13.27
CA GLU A 125 0.57 -13.34 -13.88
C GLU A 125 0.01 -14.49 -13.00
N ALA A 126 -0.10 -14.28 -11.69
CA ALA A 126 -0.46 -15.34 -10.75
C ALA A 126 -1.96 -15.67 -10.71
N GLY A 127 -2.82 -14.76 -11.20
CA GLY A 127 -4.26 -14.99 -11.20
C GLY A 127 -5.07 -13.79 -11.70
N LEU A 128 -6.38 -13.94 -11.71
CA LEU A 128 -7.33 -12.85 -11.95
C LEU A 128 -7.60 -12.10 -10.63
N PHE A 129 -7.91 -10.83 -10.72
CA PHE A 129 -8.12 -9.97 -9.54
C PHE A 129 -9.54 -10.10 -8.94
N VAL A 130 -9.99 -11.34 -8.73
CA VAL A 130 -11.35 -11.66 -8.27
C VAL A 130 -11.70 -10.98 -6.93
N ALA A 131 -10.72 -10.85 -6.03
CA ALA A 131 -10.90 -10.13 -4.77
C ALA A 131 -11.39 -8.69 -4.98
N HIS A 132 -10.90 -8.00 -6.00
CA HIS A 132 -11.35 -6.64 -6.32
C HIS A 132 -12.77 -6.57 -6.83
N GLN A 133 -13.25 -7.61 -7.52
CA GLN A 133 -14.66 -7.70 -7.91
C GLN A 133 -15.58 -7.74 -6.69
N GLU A 134 -15.22 -8.52 -5.66
CA GLU A 134 -15.98 -8.56 -4.40
C GLU A 134 -15.85 -7.24 -3.63
N ILE A 135 -14.64 -6.68 -3.53
CA ILE A 135 -14.40 -5.38 -2.88
C ILE A 135 -15.28 -4.28 -3.49
N ALA A 136 -15.43 -4.25 -4.81
CA ALA A 136 -16.28 -3.28 -5.50
C ALA A 136 -17.77 -3.33 -5.08
N GLN A 137 -18.23 -4.47 -4.58
CA GLN A 137 -19.62 -4.69 -4.18
C GLN A 137 -19.86 -4.52 -2.67
N GLN A 138 -18.79 -4.35 -1.87
CA GLN A 138 -18.90 -4.13 -0.43
C GLN A 138 -19.29 -2.68 -0.11
N ASP A 139 -19.97 -2.48 1.00
CA ASP A 139 -20.16 -1.15 1.59
C ASP A 139 -18.94 -0.83 2.47
N LEU A 140 -18.02 -0.03 1.96
CA LEU A 140 -16.75 0.34 2.58
C LEU A 140 -16.59 1.85 2.67
N ASP A 141 -15.88 2.29 3.70
CA ASP A 141 -15.43 3.67 3.80
C ASP A 141 -14.24 3.96 2.88
N PHE A 142 -13.30 3.01 2.79
CA PHE A 142 -12.20 3.06 1.84
C PHE A 142 -11.52 1.68 1.67
N VAL A 143 -10.69 1.55 0.65
CA VAL A 143 -9.77 0.42 0.47
C VAL A 143 -8.39 0.82 0.99
N LEU A 144 -7.80 0.02 1.86
CA LEU A 144 -6.43 0.16 2.35
C LEU A 144 -5.54 -0.83 1.59
N PHE A 145 -4.71 -0.32 0.68
CA PHE A 145 -3.79 -1.12 -0.12
C PHE A 145 -2.36 -0.95 0.41
N VAL A 146 -1.76 -2.01 0.93
CA VAL A 146 -0.51 -1.95 1.68
C VAL A 146 0.71 -2.46 0.90
N GLY A 147 0.71 -2.31 -0.42
CA GLY A 147 1.88 -2.53 -1.25
C GLY A 147 1.78 -3.70 -2.24
N ASP A 148 2.75 -3.77 -3.15
CA ASP A 148 2.80 -4.70 -4.26
C ASP A 148 1.61 -4.53 -5.22
N TYR A 149 1.37 -3.29 -5.60
CA TYR A 149 0.34 -2.95 -6.59
C TYR A 149 0.70 -3.44 -7.99
N ILE A 150 1.95 -3.33 -8.36
CA ILE A 150 2.54 -3.98 -9.55
C ILE A 150 3.65 -4.93 -9.12
N TYR A 151 4.02 -5.83 -10.01
CA TYR A 151 5.23 -6.64 -9.90
C TYR A 151 6.12 -6.36 -11.10
N GLU A 152 7.40 -6.05 -10.84
CA GLU A 152 8.39 -5.80 -11.88
C GLU A 152 8.81 -7.11 -12.57
N SER A 153 8.87 -8.21 -11.81
CA SER A 153 9.34 -9.51 -12.28
C SER A 153 8.21 -10.36 -12.85
N SER A 154 8.60 -11.25 -13.77
CA SER A 154 7.75 -12.31 -14.30
C SER A 154 8.13 -13.65 -13.69
N ASN A 155 7.16 -14.55 -13.56
CA ASN A 155 7.40 -15.89 -13.07
C ASN A 155 6.94 -16.93 -14.12
N ALA A 156 7.87 -17.76 -14.59
CA ALA A 156 7.58 -18.77 -15.59
C ALA A 156 6.54 -19.82 -15.16
N GLN A 157 6.41 -20.04 -13.84
CA GLN A 157 5.42 -20.98 -13.26
C GLN A 157 3.99 -20.46 -13.27
N TYR A 158 3.80 -19.14 -13.45
CA TYR A 158 2.48 -18.54 -13.56
C TYR A 158 1.96 -18.66 -15.00
N THR A 159 0.78 -19.21 -15.18
CA THR A 159 0.22 -19.54 -16.50
C THR A 159 -1.09 -18.85 -16.82
N THR A 160 -1.70 -18.13 -15.87
CA THR A 160 -3.01 -17.50 -16.05
C THR A 160 -2.97 -16.39 -17.09
N ARG A 161 -1.97 -15.52 -17.01
CA ARG A 161 -1.70 -14.41 -17.95
C ARG A 161 -0.23 -14.00 -17.85
N LYS A 162 0.24 -13.17 -18.74
CA LYS A 162 1.65 -12.75 -18.79
C LYS A 162 1.79 -11.25 -18.89
N HIS A 163 2.87 -10.72 -18.30
CA HIS A 163 3.23 -9.31 -18.46
C HIS A 163 3.54 -8.98 -19.93
N ASN A 164 4.12 -9.93 -20.67
CA ASN A 164 4.55 -9.77 -22.06
C ASN A 164 5.55 -8.63 -22.29
N THR A 165 6.21 -8.18 -21.25
CA THR A 165 7.24 -7.16 -21.26
C THR A 165 8.37 -7.57 -20.32
N GLU A 166 9.54 -7.02 -20.53
CA GLU A 166 10.69 -7.21 -19.64
C GLU A 166 10.48 -6.53 -18.28
N GLU A 167 11.34 -6.84 -17.32
CA GLU A 167 11.43 -6.17 -16.03
C GLU A 167 11.64 -4.66 -16.23
N PRO A 168 10.75 -3.79 -15.70
CA PRO A 168 10.86 -2.36 -15.90
C PRO A 168 12.08 -1.78 -15.17
N LYS A 169 12.78 -0.87 -15.86
CA LYS A 169 13.95 -0.15 -15.35
C LYS A 169 13.89 1.34 -15.66
N THR A 170 13.07 1.73 -16.63
CA THR A 170 12.88 3.12 -17.05
C THR A 170 11.46 3.58 -16.75
N LEU A 171 11.23 4.89 -16.73
CA LEU A 171 9.93 5.48 -16.50
C LEU A 171 8.86 4.95 -17.47
N GLU A 172 9.19 4.85 -18.76
CA GLU A 172 8.26 4.33 -19.78
C GLU A 172 7.89 2.87 -19.53
N GLN A 173 8.86 2.05 -19.12
CA GLN A 173 8.60 0.64 -18.80
C GLN A 173 7.73 0.50 -17.54
N TYR A 174 7.96 1.30 -16.49
CA TYR A 174 7.07 1.33 -15.32
C TYR A 174 5.67 1.85 -15.69
N ARG A 175 5.56 2.90 -16.51
CA ARG A 175 4.27 3.41 -17.01
C ARG A 175 3.49 2.32 -17.77
N ALA A 176 4.18 1.56 -18.63
CA ALA A 176 3.56 0.44 -19.36
C ALA A 176 3.11 -0.68 -18.40
N ARG A 177 3.93 -1.00 -17.37
CA ARG A 177 3.57 -2.01 -16.36
C ARG A 177 2.33 -1.58 -15.57
N TYR A 178 2.25 -0.33 -15.10
CA TYR A 178 1.06 0.20 -14.44
C TYR A 178 -0.17 0.22 -15.37
N ALA A 179 0.00 0.61 -16.62
CA ALA A 179 -1.10 0.62 -17.59
C ALA A 179 -1.70 -0.79 -17.80
N LEU A 180 -0.85 -1.82 -17.86
CA LEU A 180 -1.30 -3.22 -17.94
C LEU A 180 -2.18 -3.61 -16.74
N TYR A 181 -1.76 -3.29 -15.51
CA TYR A 181 -2.53 -3.57 -14.30
C TYR A 181 -3.83 -2.77 -14.25
N LYS A 182 -3.75 -1.48 -14.56
CA LYS A 182 -4.91 -0.55 -14.54
C LYS A 182 -5.97 -0.87 -15.61
N GLN A 183 -5.65 -1.65 -16.62
CA GLN A 183 -6.62 -2.14 -17.61
C GLN A 183 -7.45 -3.33 -17.11
N ASP A 184 -7.11 -3.93 -15.96
CA ASP A 184 -7.92 -5.02 -15.39
C ASP A 184 -9.29 -4.49 -14.95
N PRO A 185 -10.40 -5.05 -15.48
CA PRO A 185 -11.74 -4.53 -15.22
C PRO A 185 -12.19 -4.69 -13.76
N MET A 186 -11.71 -5.73 -13.06
CA MET A 186 -12.06 -5.96 -11.64
C MET A 186 -11.35 -4.92 -10.76
N LEU A 187 -10.09 -4.61 -11.06
CA LEU A 187 -9.34 -3.56 -10.37
C LEU A 187 -9.95 -2.17 -10.64
N GLN A 188 -10.35 -1.89 -11.87
CA GLN A 188 -11.06 -0.64 -12.20
C GLN A 188 -12.37 -0.50 -11.44
N ALA A 189 -13.16 -1.58 -11.33
CA ALA A 189 -14.40 -1.57 -10.57
C ALA A 189 -14.17 -1.22 -9.09
N ALA A 190 -13.16 -1.80 -8.46
CA ALA A 190 -12.82 -1.49 -7.06
C ALA A 190 -12.35 -0.05 -6.87
N HIS A 191 -11.54 0.48 -7.81
CA HIS A 191 -11.13 1.89 -7.78
C HIS A 191 -12.31 2.85 -8.00
N ALA A 192 -13.21 2.51 -8.91
CA ALA A 192 -14.38 3.34 -9.19
C ALA A 192 -15.41 3.32 -8.05
N ALA A 193 -15.46 2.24 -7.26
CA ALA A 193 -16.44 2.09 -6.18
C ALA A 193 -16.06 2.79 -4.87
N HIS A 194 -14.77 2.97 -4.59
CA HIS A 194 -14.30 3.42 -3.27
C HIS A 194 -13.10 4.36 -3.36
N ALA A 195 -12.94 5.22 -2.36
CA ALA A 195 -11.67 5.88 -2.10
C ALA A 195 -10.60 4.87 -1.69
N TRP A 196 -9.35 5.10 -2.11
CA TRP A 196 -8.22 4.24 -1.76
C TRP A 196 -7.18 5.00 -0.92
N VAL A 197 -6.70 4.35 0.12
CA VAL A 197 -5.52 4.74 0.89
C VAL A 197 -4.41 3.77 0.48
N LEU A 198 -3.35 4.29 -0.12
CA LEU A 198 -2.34 3.50 -0.80
C LEU A 198 -0.96 3.68 -0.17
N MET A 199 -0.26 2.58 -0.10
CA MET A 199 1.16 2.49 0.21
C MET A 199 1.84 1.61 -0.80
N TRP A 200 3.14 1.79 -0.97
CA TRP A 200 3.97 0.82 -1.69
C TRP A 200 4.61 -0.20 -0.75
N ASP A 201 5.13 -1.26 -1.35
CA ASP A 201 6.15 -2.10 -0.76
C ASP A 201 7.39 -2.14 -1.68
N ASP A 202 7.98 -3.27 -1.96
CA ASP A 202 9.20 -3.35 -2.77
C ASP A 202 8.95 -3.49 -4.26
N HIS A 203 7.95 -4.26 -4.67
CA HIS A 203 7.71 -4.59 -6.07
C HIS A 203 7.27 -3.40 -6.94
N GLU A 204 6.88 -2.29 -6.36
CA GLU A 204 6.69 -1.03 -7.09
C GLU A 204 8.02 -0.48 -7.65
N VAL A 205 9.15 -0.91 -7.09
CA VAL A 205 10.51 -0.63 -7.58
C VAL A 205 11.21 -1.92 -8.02
N VAL A 206 11.64 -2.73 -7.05
CA VAL A 206 12.27 -4.03 -7.27
C VAL A 206 12.29 -4.85 -5.98
N ASN A 207 12.07 -6.16 -6.10
CA ASN A 207 12.02 -7.10 -4.99
C ASN A 207 13.14 -6.89 -3.96
N ASP A 208 12.78 -6.86 -2.68
CA ASP A 208 13.65 -6.76 -1.50
C ASP A 208 14.56 -5.52 -1.46
N TYR A 209 14.26 -4.45 -2.19
CA TYR A 209 15.09 -3.25 -2.07
C TYR A 209 14.97 -2.63 -0.66
N ALA A 210 16.08 -2.07 -0.21
CA ALA A 210 16.18 -1.38 1.06
C ALA A 210 16.86 -0.02 0.85
N ASN A 211 16.09 1.07 0.95
CA ASN A 211 16.57 2.43 0.73
C ASN A 211 17.24 2.59 -0.65
N GLN A 212 18.56 2.58 -0.72
CA GLN A 212 19.34 2.78 -1.94
C GLN A 212 20.10 1.54 -2.41
N THR A 213 19.71 0.36 -1.91
CA THR A 213 20.33 -0.93 -2.25
C THR A 213 19.29 -1.91 -2.78
N ASP A 214 19.67 -2.71 -3.74
CA ASP A 214 18.87 -3.80 -4.31
C ASP A 214 19.58 -5.15 -4.19
N MET A 215 18.89 -6.23 -4.60
CA MET A 215 19.41 -7.60 -4.59
C MET A 215 20.64 -7.82 -5.50
N LYS A 216 20.86 -6.95 -6.48
CA LYS A 216 21.94 -7.08 -7.46
C LYS A 216 23.16 -6.25 -7.11
N ASN A 217 23.13 -5.54 -5.96
CA ASN A 217 24.15 -4.58 -5.56
C ASN A 217 24.43 -3.55 -6.66
N THR A 218 23.36 -3.09 -7.33
CA THR A 218 23.42 -2.05 -8.36
C THR A 218 24.11 -0.80 -7.77
N PRO A 219 25.01 -0.14 -8.50
CA PRO A 219 25.63 1.11 -8.04
C PRO A 219 24.59 2.12 -7.61
N VAL A 220 24.79 2.77 -6.45
CA VAL A 220 23.80 3.65 -5.84
C VAL A 220 23.23 4.71 -6.79
N PRO A 221 24.04 5.43 -7.60
CA PRO A 221 23.47 6.41 -8.53
C PRO A 221 22.53 5.81 -9.59
N GLU A 222 22.87 4.63 -10.09
CA GLU A 222 22.05 3.90 -11.06
C GLU A 222 20.75 3.39 -10.42
N PHE A 223 20.83 2.82 -9.22
CA PHE A 223 19.64 2.38 -8.50
C PHE A 223 18.72 3.54 -8.13
N LEU A 224 19.26 4.68 -7.68
CA LEU A 224 18.45 5.86 -7.38
C LEU A 224 17.75 6.44 -8.62
N ALA A 225 18.39 6.38 -9.80
CA ALA A 225 17.73 6.75 -11.05
C ALA A 225 16.52 5.83 -11.35
N ARG A 226 16.70 4.50 -11.23
CA ARG A 226 15.60 3.54 -11.36
C ARG A 226 14.49 3.79 -10.34
N ARG A 227 14.84 4.02 -9.07
CA ARG A 227 13.88 4.31 -8.00
C ARG A 227 13.09 5.59 -8.27
N ALA A 228 13.74 6.64 -8.80
CA ALA A 228 13.08 7.88 -9.19
C ALA A 228 12.04 7.66 -10.28
N ASP A 229 12.38 6.89 -11.31
CA ASP A 229 11.47 6.52 -12.40
C ASP A 229 10.27 5.71 -11.88
N ALA A 230 10.53 4.75 -11.00
CA ALA A 230 9.48 3.94 -10.36
C ALA A 230 8.54 4.80 -9.49
N TYR A 231 9.06 5.72 -8.69
CA TYR A 231 8.27 6.64 -7.86
C TYR A 231 7.45 7.62 -8.70
N GLN A 232 8.02 8.13 -9.79
CA GLN A 232 7.29 8.97 -10.74
C GLN A 232 6.12 8.20 -11.34
N ALA A 233 6.34 6.97 -11.81
CA ALA A 233 5.30 6.14 -12.37
C ALA A 233 4.22 5.78 -11.32
N TYR A 234 4.61 5.49 -10.08
CA TYR A 234 3.66 5.27 -8.98
C TYR A 234 2.75 6.49 -8.78
N PHE A 235 3.34 7.68 -8.66
CA PHE A 235 2.56 8.92 -8.53
C PHE A 235 1.59 9.10 -9.71
N GLU A 236 2.05 8.93 -10.94
CA GLU A 236 1.23 9.10 -12.14
C GLU A 236 0.04 8.14 -12.24
N HIS A 237 0.05 7.03 -11.50
CA HIS A 237 -0.97 5.99 -11.57
C HIS A 237 -1.81 5.82 -10.31
N GLN A 238 -1.56 6.60 -9.26
CA GLN A 238 -2.27 6.45 -8.00
C GLN A 238 -2.96 7.76 -7.57
N PRO A 239 -4.14 7.69 -6.91
CA PRO A 239 -4.88 8.86 -6.43
C PRO A 239 -4.24 9.43 -5.15
N ILE A 240 -2.98 9.82 -5.23
CA ILE A 240 -2.20 10.42 -4.13
C ILE A 240 -1.90 11.90 -4.43
N LEU A 241 -1.57 12.68 -3.39
CA LEU A 241 -1.45 14.13 -3.52
C LEU A 241 -0.04 14.58 -3.90
N LEU A 242 0.99 13.98 -3.30
CA LEU A 242 2.37 14.42 -3.43
C LEU A 242 3.15 13.46 -4.34
N GLY A 243 3.78 14.01 -5.35
CA GLY A 243 4.71 13.29 -6.21
C GLY A 243 6.16 13.34 -5.69
N PRO A 244 7.12 12.84 -6.48
CA PRO A 244 8.53 12.88 -6.15
C PRO A 244 9.01 14.28 -5.77
N ASP A 245 9.77 14.37 -4.67
CA ASP A 245 10.33 15.63 -4.18
C ASP A 245 11.34 16.20 -5.19
N PRO A 246 11.08 17.37 -5.80
CA PRO A 246 11.98 17.95 -6.78
C PRO A 246 13.33 18.38 -6.18
N LYS A 247 13.42 18.49 -4.84
CA LYS A 247 14.63 18.87 -4.12
C LYS A 247 15.49 17.68 -3.72
N SER A 248 14.93 16.45 -3.78
CA SER A 248 15.73 15.26 -3.47
C SER A 248 16.72 14.94 -4.59
N PRO A 249 17.89 14.37 -4.26
CA PRO A 249 18.83 13.90 -5.26
C PRO A 249 18.13 12.99 -6.29
N GLN A 250 18.29 13.30 -7.58
CA GLN A 250 17.68 12.56 -8.70
C GLN A 250 16.15 12.42 -8.62
N ARG A 251 15.45 13.21 -7.79
CA ARG A 251 14.01 13.04 -7.47
C ARG A 251 13.65 11.64 -6.96
N ALA A 252 14.60 10.97 -6.35
CA ALA A 252 14.43 9.60 -5.87
C ALA A 252 13.79 9.50 -4.47
N SER A 253 13.15 10.56 -3.99
CA SER A 253 12.39 10.58 -2.74
C SER A 253 10.97 11.09 -2.96
N MET A 254 10.02 10.46 -2.27
CA MET A 254 8.61 10.87 -2.28
C MET A 254 7.99 10.60 -0.91
N ARG A 255 7.35 11.59 -0.32
CA ARG A 255 6.66 11.38 0.96
C ARG A 255 5.34 10.65 0.74
N LEU A 256 5.30 9.37 1.08
CA LEU A 256 4.10 8.55 1.03
C LEU A 256 3.47 8.31 2.41
N HIS A 257 4.30 8.21 3.47
CA HIS A 257 3.77 8.05 4.83
C HIS A 257 2.94 9.27 5.26
N ASP A 258 1.83 9.00 5.92
CA ASP A 258 0.82 10.00 6.29
C ASP A 258 0.08 9.58 7.57
N GLN A 259 -0.66 10.50 8.14
CA GLN A 259 -1.58 10.26 9.26
C GLN A 259 -2.89 10.97 8.99
N PHE A 260 -4.00 10.30 9.27
CA PHE A 260 -5.32 10.91 9.23
C PHE A 260 -6.25 10.29 10.28
N ALA A 261 -7.32 11.04 10.59
CA ALA A 261 -8.28 10.66 11.58
C ALA A 261 -9.61 10.22 10.95
N TRP A 262 -10.27 9.27 11.59
CA TRP A 262 -11.63 8.87 11.28
C TRP A 262 -12.56 9.24 12.45
N GLY A 263 -13.03 10.47 12.47
CA GLY A 263 -13.74 11.06 13.62
C GLY A 263 -12.96 10.92 14.91
N ARG A 264 -13.64 10.61 16.00
CA ARG A 264 -13.03 10.26 17.29
C ARG A 264 -12.65 8.78 17.40
N LEU A 265 -13.06 7.96 16.42
CA LEU A 265 -12.91 6.50 16.46
C LEU A 265 -11.46 6.05 16.29
N ALA A 266 -10.75 6.57 15.30
CA ALA A 266 -9.41 6.08 14.97
C ALA A 266 -8.48 7.17 14.44
N ASP A 267 -7.20 7.06 14.79
CA ASP A 267 -6.09 7.61 14.02
C ASP A 267 -5.46 6.50 13.19
N ILE A 268 -5.14 6.78 11.94
CA ILE A 268 -4.57 5.84 10.99
C ILE A 268 -3.25 6.41 10.51
N TRP A 269 -2.18 5.64 10.66
CA TRP A 269 -0.86 5.92 10.10
C TRP A 269 -0.60 4.99 8.93
N THR A 270 -0.16 5.54 7.82
CA THR A 270 0.44 4.78 6.71
C THR A 270 1.95 4.91 6.82
N LEU A 271 2.67 3.78 6.86
CA LEU A 271 4.10 3.74 7.12
C LEU A 271 4.87 3.28 5.87
N ASP A 272 5.93 3.98 5.55
CA ASP A 272 6.84 3.60 4.46
C ASP A 272 7.95 2.71 5.03
N ASN A 273 7.87 1.44 4.72
CA ASN A 273 8.82 0.42 5.17
C ASN A 273 10.04 0.27 4.26
N ARG A 274 10.14 0.98 3.13
CA ARG A 274 11.17 0.72 2.12
C ARG A 274 12.15 1.84 1.92
N GLN A 275 11.65 3.05 1.73
CA GLN A 275 12.45 4.18 1.27
C GLN A 275 13.56 4.59 2.23
N PHE A 276 13.34 4.42 3.54
CA PHE A 276 14.22 4.95 4.59
C PHE A 276 14.82 3.87 5.49
N ARG A 277 14.54 2.59 5.21
CA ARG A 277 15.03 1.49 6.05
C ARG A 277 16.57 1.33 5.97
N SER A 278 17.17 0.86 7.03
CA SER A 278 18.56 0.40 7.00
C SER A 278 18.74 -0.74 5.99
N PRO A 279 19.89 -0.90 5.36
CA PRO A 279 20.17 -2.07 4.51
C PRO A 279 19.86 -3.38 5.24
N LEU A 280 19.56 -4.45 4.48
CA LEU A 280 19.25 -5.76 5.07
C LEU A 280 20.42 -6.25 5.95
N ALA A 281 20.09 -6.85 7.08
CA ALA A 281 21.08 -7.44 7.97
C ALA A 281 21.66 -8.72 7.38
N CYS A 282 22.98 -8.86 7.31
CA CYS A 282 23.67 -10.04 6.78
C CYS A 282 23.09 -10.53 5.45
N PRO A 283 23.03 -9.70 4.41
CA PRO A 283 22.48 -10.08 3.12
C PRO A 283 23.29 -11.23 2.52
N ASP A 284 22.70 -11.96 1.56
CA ASP A 284 23.45 -12.96 0.78
C ASP A 284 24.59 -12.24 0.02
N PRO A 285 25.85 -12.69 0.19
CA PRO A 285 26.99 -12.00 -0.42
C PRO A 285 27.01 -12.08 -1.96
N VAL A 286 26.26 -13.00 -2.57
CA VAL A 286 26.22 -13.19 -4.01
C VAL A 286 24.98 -12.58 -4.63
N ARG A 287 23.81 -12.81 -4.01
CA ARG A 287 22.53 -12.41 -4.58
C ARG A 287 21.95 -11.15 -3.93
N GLY A 288 22.36 -10.83 -2.69
CA GLY A 288 21.61 -9.85 -1.87
C GLY A 288 20.20 -10.37 -1.53
N GLY A 289 19.30 -9.46 -1.12
CA GLY A 289 17.90 -9.76 -0.85
C GLY A 289 17.60 -10.48 0.46
N GLY A 290 16.33 -10.81 0.66
CA GLY A 290 15.84 -11.48 1.86
C GLY A 290 16.33 -12.92 2.00
N ARG A 291 16.68 -13.29 3.22
CA ARG A 291 17.12 -14.66 3.57
C ARG A 291 16.92 -14.94 5.05
N MET A 292 16.91 -16.22 5.39
CA MET A 292 17.04 -16.64 6.78
C MET A 292 18.47 -16.42 7.26
N VAL A 293 18.65 -15.71 8.37
CA VAL A 293 19.96 -15.40 8.98
C VAL A 293 20.05 -15.94 10.40
N THR A 294 21.24 -16.43 10.75
CA THR A 294 21.59 -16.89 12.10
C THR A 294 22.88 -16.20 12.51
N GLN A 295 23.10 -16.00 13.82
CA GLN A 295 24.34 -15.41 14.35
C GLN A 295 24.75 -14.12 13.62
N CYS A 296 23.80 -13.26 13.33
CA CYS A 296 23.99 -12.01 12.62
C CYS A 296 24.08 -10.84 13.62
N GLU A 297 25.27 -10.31 13.88
CA GLU A 297 25.49 -9.21 14.81
C GLU A 297 24.69 -7.95 14.45
N ALA A 298 24.50 -7.69 13.16
CA ALA A 298 23.74 -6.55 12.70
C ALA A 298 22.28 -6.53 13.21
N LEU A 299 21.70 -7.68 13.57
CA LEU A 299 20.36 -7.73 14.18
C LEU A 299 20.29 -7.01 15.54
N SER A 300 21.41 -6.99 16.28
CA SER A 300 21.50 -6.36 17.61
C SER A 300 21.96 -4.89 17.56
N ASP A 301 22.16 -4.33 16.36
CA ASP A 301 22.56 -2.93 16.20
C ASP A 301 21.37 -2.00 16.46
N PRO A 302 21.39 -1.20 17.55
CA PRO A 302 20.28 -0.29 17.87
C PRO A 302 20.14 0.88 16.91
N ALA A 303 21.12 1.15 16.05
CA ALA A 303 21.05 2.21 15.06
C ALA A 303 20.21 1.82 13.82
N ARG A 304 19.93 0.53 13.66
CA ARG A 304 19.14 0.05 12.54
C ARG A 304 17.67 0.41 12.69
N SER A 305 17.04 0.78 11.57
CA SER A 305 15.65 1.22 11.51
C SER A 305 14.91 0.60 10.33
N MET A 306 13.67 0.16 10.55
CA MET A 306 12.75 -0.25 9.49
C MET A 306 12.12 0.96 8.78
N LEU A 307 11.89 2.05 9.49
CA LEU A 307 11.16 3.22 9.00
C LEU A 307 12.06 4.42 8.71
N GLY A 308 13.33 4.35 9.09
CA GLY A 308 14.19 5.51 9.22
C GLY A 308 13.91 6.29 10.51
N LEU A 309 14.93 6.88 11.10
CA LEU A 309 14.81 7.52 12.43
C LEU A 309 13.86 8.72 12.46
N GLU A 310 13.72 9.44 11.35
CA GLU A 310 12.78 10.55 11.27
C GLU A 310 11.33 10.07 11.32
N GLN A 311 10.99 9.06 10.53
CA GLN A 311 9.64 8.48 10.54
C GLN A 311 9.34 7.76 11.87
N GLU A 312 10.33 7.08 12.49
CA GLU A 312 10.16 6.50 13.82
C GLU A 312 9.78 7.57 14.86
N ARG A 313 10.49 8.72 14.90
CA ARG A 313 10.17 9.82 15.83
C ARG A 313 8.81 10.44 15.56
N TRP A 314 8.46 10.61 14.30
CA TRP A 314 7.15 11.13 13.89
C TRP A 314 6.02 10.20 14.35
N LEU A 315 6.16 8.89 14.14
CA LEU A 315 5.20 7.89 14.59
C LEU A 315 5.07 7.87 16.12
N ASP A 316 6.20 7.80 16.83
CA ASP A 316 6.22 7.78 18.30
C ASP A 316 5.53 9.02 18.90
N LYS A 317 5.85 10.21 18.39
CA LYS A 317 5.18 11.45 18.78
C LYS A 317 3.68 11.41 18.51
N GLY A 318 3.28 10.91 17.36
CA GLY A 318 1.86 10.81 16.98
C GLY A 318 1.09 9.85 17.87
N LEU A 319 1.65 8.67 18.15
CA LEU A 319 1.04 7.68 19.05
C LEU A 319 0.83 8.23 20.47
N LYS A 320 1.85 8.88 21.02
CA LYS A 320 1.76 9.53 22.35
C LYS A 320 0.73 10.63 22.42
N ALA A 321 0.54 11.37 21.34
CA ALA A 321 -0.40 12.50 21.28
C ALA A 321 -1.85 12.08 20.98
N SER A 322 -2.07 10.89 20.39
CA SER A 322 -3.39 10.45 19.96
C SER A 322 -4.35 10.25 21.13
N LYS A 323 -5.53 10.85 21.02
CA LYS A 323 -6.65 10.72 21.97
C LYS A 323 -7.79 9.86 21.41
N ARG A 324 -7.68 9.36 20.18
CA ARG A 324 -8.71 8.54 19.56
C ARG A 324 -8.71 7.12 20.12
N THR A 325 -9.85 6.46 20.02
CA THR A 325 -10.05 5.13 20.61
C THR A 325 -9.02 4.14 20.05
N TRP A 326 -8.86 4.10 18.74
CA TRP A 326 -7.95 3.16 18.05
C TRP A 326 -6.77 3.88 17.40
N LYS A 327 -5.61 3.19 17.36
CA LYS A 327 -4.40 3.58 16.64
C LYS A 327 -4.07 2.47 15.64
N LEU A 328 -4.36 2.72 14.36
CA LEU A 328 -4.17 1.75 13.29
C LEU A 328 -2.86 2.04 12.54
N LEU A 329 -1.96 1.09 12.52
CA LEU A 329 -0.67 1.19 11.84
C LEU A 329 -0.71 0.37 10.55
N ALA A 330 -0.95 1.04 9.42
CA ALA A 330 -0.89 0.40 8.11
C ALA A 330 0.55 0.39 7.61
N GLN A 331 1.08 -0.77 7.30
CA GLN A 331 2.48 -0.94 6.90
C GLN A 331 2.64 -2.11 5.92
N GLY A 332 3.75 -2.14 5.16
CA GLY A 332 3.91 -3.04 4.03
C GLY A 332 4.04 -4.52 4.37
N THR A 333 4.53 -4.89 5.57
CA THR A 333 4.94 -6.27 5.86
C THR A 333 4.38 -6.83 7.17
N GLN A 334 4.95 -7.91 7.68
CA GLN A 334 4.57 -8.53 8.96
C GLN A 334 5.49 -8.05 10.09
N MET A 335 4.89 -7.64 11.22
CA MET A 335 5.62 -7.18 12.41
C MET A 335 5.87 -8.32 13.41
N SER A 336 4.92 -9.25 13.58
CA SER A 336 5.09 -10.42 14.45
C SER A 336 6.21 -11.33 13.96
N SER A 337 6.87 -12.02 14.91
CA SER A 337 8.02 -12.88 14.58
C SER A 337 7.62 -14.15 13.85
N THR A 338 8.45 -14.53 12.89
CA THR A 338 8.40 -15.80 12.15
C THR A 338 9.68 -16.61 12.34
N SER A 339 10.48 -16.28 13.37
CA SER A 339 11.76 -16.95 13.62
C SER A 339 11.57 -18.42 13.94
N ILE A 340 12.53 -19.23 13.56
CA ILE A 340 12.51 -20.69 13.79
C ILE A 340 13.76 -21.15 14.55
N PRO A 341 13.69 -22.22 15.38
CA PRO A 341 14.84 -22.76 16.05
C PRO A 341 15.79 -23.44 15.05
N VAL A 342 17.07 -23.29 15.28
CA VAL A 342 18.16 -23.96 14.55
C VAL A 342 19.23 -24.39 15.57
N PRO A 343 20.14 -25.30 15.23
CA PRO A 343 21.16 -25.80 16.19
C PRO A 343 21.99 -24.68 16.83
N THR A 344 22.16 -23.55 16.15
CA THR A 344 22.96 -22.40 16.64
C THR A 344 22.13 -21.30 17.30
N GLY A 345 20.85 -21.57 17.63
CA GLY A 345 19.93 -20.60 18.25
C GLY A 345 18.63 -20.43 17.46
N ARG A 346 18.38 -19.25 16.93
CA ARG A 346 17.22 -18.97 16.07
C ARG A 346 17.64 -18.37 14.74
N ALA A 347 16.90 -18.70 13.70
CA ALA A 347 17.00 -18.09 12.38
C ALA A 347 15.86 -17.07 12.19
N TYR A 348 16.17 -15.95 11.57
CA TYR A 348 15.28 -14.82 11.36
C TYR A 348 15.22 -14.47 9.87
N TRP A 349 14.02 -14.18 9.36
CA TRP A 349 13.88 -13.61 8.04
C TRP A 349 14.27 -12.13 8.05
N ASN A 350 15.39 -11.79 7.40
CA ASN A 350 16.02 -10.47 7.54
C ASN A 350 15.32 -9.35 6.77
N GLU A 351 14.32 -9.66 5.97
CA GLU A 351 13.64 -8.71 5.09
C GLU A 351 12.40 -8.08 5.77
N ALA A 352 11.68 -8.81 6.63
CA ALA A 352 10.59 -8.31 7.47
C ALA A 352 11.11 -7.70 8.80
N TRP A 353 10.21 -7.40 9.75
CA TRP A 353 10.58 -6.81 11.02
C TRP A 353 11.51 -7.67 11.88
N ASP A 354 11.59 -8.97 11.63
CA ASP A 354 12.61 -9.84 12.26
C ASP A 354 14.05 -9.47 11.85
N GLY A 355 14.22 -8.77 10.71
CA GLY A 355 15.51 -8.19 10.31
C GLY A 355 15.83 -6.84 10.98
N TYR A 356 14.91 -6.31 11.76
CA TYR A 356 15.01 -5.01 12.46
C TYR A 356 14.49 -5.13 13.90
N PRO A 357 14.96 -6.12 14.68
CA PRO A 357 14.39 -6.43 15.99
C PRO A 357 14.52 -5.28 17.00
N GLU A 358 15.60 -4.50 16.93
CA GLU A 358 15.79 -3.35 17.81
C GLU A 358 14.82 -2.20 17.48
N ALA A 359 14.53 -1.96 16.21
CA ALA A 359 13.53 -0.98 15.81
C ALA A 359 12.11 -1.41 16.23
N ARG A 360 11.76 -2.69 16.04
CA ARG A 360 10.50 -3.25 16.53
C ARG A 360 10.38 -3.10 18.05
N LYS A 361 11.43 -3.45 18.78
CA LYS A 361 11.47 -3.34 20.24
C LYS A 361 11.28 -1.88 20.68
N ARG A 362 11.95 -0.92 20.07
CA ARG A 362 11.76 0.51 20.38
C ARG A 362 10.31 0.95 20.25
N LEU A 363 9.66 0.58 19.14
CA LEU A 363 8.25 0.92 18.90
C LEU A 363 7.34 0.28 19.96
N LEU A 364 7.43 -1.02 20.15
CA LEU A 364 6.54 -1.76 21.05
C LEU A 364 6.83 -1.45 22.53
N GLN A 365 8.08 -1.19 22.90
CA GLN A 365 8.45 -0.75 24.24
C GLN A 365 7.91 0.67 24.53
N SER A 366 7.98 1.57 23.57
CA SER A 366 7.39 2.91 23.74
C SER A 366 5.87 2.85 23.94
N ILE A 367 5.18 1.96 23.24
CA ILE A 367 3.74 1.71 23.43
C ILE A 367 3.49 1.21 24.87
N ALA A 368 4.31 0.27 25.37
CA ALA A 368 4.22 -0.25 26.73
C ALA A 368 4.46 0.83 27.78
N ASP A 369 5.60 1.52 27.69
CA ASP A 369 6.06 2.50 28.68
C ASP A 369 5.12 3.71 28.82
N ASN A 370 4.52 4.12 27.69
CA ASN A 370 3.55 5.22 27.66
C ASN A 370 2.09 4.76 27.82
N GLN A 371 1.88 3.46 28.08
CA GLN A 371 0.54 2.86 28.26
C GLN A 371 -0.44 3.19 27.13
N ILE A 372 0.06 3.26 25.89
CA ILE A 372 -0.74 3.52 24.71
C ILE A 372 -1.62 2.30 24.43
N LYS A 373 -2.93 2.51 24.38
CA LYS A 373 -3.91 1.41 24.26
C LYS A 373 -4.48 1.35 22.84
N ASN A 374 -5.03 0.18 22.50
CA ASN A 374 -5.79 -0.04 21.28
C ASN A 374 -4.97 0.22 20.02
N VAL A 375 -3.76 -0.32 19.99
CA VAL A 375 -2.88 -0.30 18.82
C VAL A 375 -3.08 -1.58 18.01
N VAL A 376 -3.30 -1.43 16.71
CA VAL A 376 -3.45 -2.55 15.77
C VAL A 376 -2.56 -2.30 14.56
N SER A 377 -1.68 -3.25 14.25
CA SER A 377 -0.90 -3.28 13.02
C SER A 377 -1.68 -3.99 11.92
N LEU A 378 -1.68 -3.40 10.73
CA LEU A 378 -2.31 -3.93 9.51
C LEU A 378 -1.22 -4.07 8.44
N GLY A 379 -0.95 -5.30 7.98
CA GLY A 379 0.19 -5.61 7.12
C GLY A 379 -0.16 -6.42 5.87
N GLY A 380 0.87 -6.66 5.04
CA GLY A 380 0.83 -7.42 3.78
C GLY A 380 2.13 -8.18 3.52
N ASP A 381 2.62 -8.21 2.29
CA ASP A 381 3.92 -8.74 1.80
C ASP A 381 4.08 -10.26 1.87
N VAL A 382 3.81 -10.86 3.01
CA VAL A 382 4.18 -12.27 3.29
C VAL A 382 3.24 -13.29 2.65
N HIS A 383 2.23 -12.85 1.90
CA HIS A 383 1.28 -13.69 1.16
C HIS A 383 0.53 -14.69 2.05
N MET A 384 0.20 -14.28 3.28
CA MET A 384 -0.45 -15.10 4.30
C MET A 384 -1.53 -14.29 5.02
N ASN A 385 -2.58 -14.97 5.46
CA ASN A 385 -3.47 -14.44 6.48
C ASN A 385 -2.85 -14.70 7.86
N VAL A 386 -2.62 -13.63 8.64
CA VAL A 386 -2.04 -13.72 9.98
C VAL A 386 -2.88 -12.93 10.98
N ALA A 387 -3.10 -13.53 12.15
CA ALA A 387 -3.54 -12.82 13.35
C ALA A 387 -2.54 -13.11 14.47
N ALA A 388 -2.02 -12.06 15.11
CA ALA A 388 -0.95 -12.20 16.10
C ALA A 388 -1.06 -11.19 17.23
N TYR A 389 -0.42 -11.52 18.35
CA TYR A 389 -0.08 -10.56 19.39
C TYR A 389 1.28 -9.91 19.10
N LEU A 390 1.42 -8.65 19.52
CA LEU A 390 2.70 -7.94 19.48
C LEU A 390 3.16 -7.61 20.89
N ARG A 391 4.42 -7.99 21.17
CA ARG A 391 5.11 -7.79 22.44
C ARG A 391 6.48 -7.16 22.20
N PRO A 392 7.00 -6.33 23.12
CA PRO A 392 8.39 -5.86 23.06
C PRO A 392 9.42 -6.99 22.89
N ILE A 393 9.20 -8.13 23.55
CA ILE A 393 9.98 -9.36 23.37
C ILE A 393 9.03 -10.41 22.78
N PRO A 394 9.17 -10.74 21.49
CA PRO A 394 8.27 -11.69 20.82
C PRO A 394 8.28 -13.08 21.47
N ASN A 395 7.12 -13.70 21.57
CA ASN A 395 6.91 -15.05 22.10
C ASN A 395 7.29 -15.22 23.58
N ASP A 396 7.60 -14.15 24.30
CA ASP A 396 7.89 -14.20 25.73
C ASP A 396 6.61 -13.93 26.53
N PRO A 397 6.07 -14.91 27.27
CA PRO A 397 4.89 -14.72 28.10
C PRO A 397 5.08 -13.70 29.24
N GLY A 398 6.33 -13.42 29.62
CA GLY A 398 6.68 -12.37 30.60
C GLY A 398 6.63 -10.96 30.02
N SER A 399 6.65 -10.81 28.69
CA SER A 399 6.55 -9.51 28.02
C SER A 399 5.07 -9.15 27.77
N PRO A 400 4.63 -7.90 28.05
CA PRO A 400 3.22 -7.55 27.89
C PRO A 400 2.77 -7.56 26.44
N ILE A 401 1.51 -7.95 26.18
CA ILE A 401 0.87 -7.72 24.89
C ILE A 401 0.51 -6.23 24.81
N VAL A 402 1.06 -5.53 23.82
CA VAL A 402 0.87 -4.08 23.66
C VAL A 402 0.10 -3.69 22.41
N ALA A 403 -0.01 -4.60 21.45
CA ALA A 403 -0.77 -4.42 20.22
C ALA A 403 -1.24 -5.77 19.67
N SER A 404 -2.15 -5.72 18.70
CA SER A 404 -2.54 -6.85 17.86
C SER A 404 -2.12 -6.58 16.43
N GLU A 405 -1.95 -7.64 15.65
CA GLU A 405 -1.63 -7.56 14.22
C GLU A 405 -2.58 -8.40 13.40
N PHE A 406 -3.01 -7.85 12.26
CA PHE A 406 -3.62 -8.59 11.18
C PHE A 406 -2.79 -8.36 9.91
N VAL A 407 -2.38 -9.44 9.26
CA VAL A 407 -1.75 -9.42 7.94
C VAL A 407 -2.70 -10.04 6.94
N THR A 408 -2.96 -9.34 5.85
CA THR A 408 -3.81 -9.86 4.79
C THR A 408 -3.04 -10.76 3.85
N THR A 409 -3.68 -11.82 3.38
CA THR A 409 -3.13 -12.58 2.26
C THR A 409 -3.11 -11.74 0.97
N SER A 410 -2.44 -12.24 -0.05
CA SER A 410 -2.36 -11.61 -1.36
C SER A 410 -3.64 -11.74 -2.17
N VAL A 411 -3.87 -10.77 -3.06
CA VAL A 411 -4.91 -10.88 -4.09
C VAL A 411 -4.64 -12.09 -5.00
N THR A 412 -3.38 -12.26 -5.42
CA THR A 412 -3.00 -13.34 -6.36
C THR A 412 -1.66 -14.02 -6.06
N SER A 413 -0.69 -13.31 -5.45
CA SER A 413 0.67 -13.83 -5.25
C SER A 413 0.68 -15.08 -4.36
N ARG A 414 1.50 -16.08 -4.70
CA ARG A 414 1.58 -17.33 -3.95
C ARG A 414 2.38 -17.15 -2.66
N GLY A 415 1.92 -17.78 -1.59
CA GLY A 415 2.57 -17.81 -0.29
C GLY A 415 3.53 -18.99 -0.10
N MET A 416 4.14 -19.07 1.08
CA MET A 416 5.01 -20.19 1.43
C MET A 416 4.23 -21.51 1.54
N GLY A 417 4.92 -22.64 1.38
CA GLY A 417 4.31 -23.96 1.51
C GLY A 417 3.90 -24.28 2.96
N GLU A 418 2.82 -25.03 3.13
CA GLU A 418 2.22 -25.36 4.42
C GLU A 418 3.19 -26.06 5.38
N LYS A 419 4.12 -26.90 4.86
CA LYS A 419 5.13 -27.54 5.70
C LYS A 419 6.06 -26.53 6.37
N ALA A 420 6.50 -25.53 5.63
CA ALA A 420 7.36 -24.47 6.17
C ALA A 420 6.56 -23.58 7.15
N LEU A 421 5.33 -23.22 6.80
CA LEU A 421 4.46 -22.44 7.67
C LEU A 421 4.11 -23.17 8.96
N GLY A 422 3.92 -24.49 8.94
CA GLY A 422 3.72 -25.31 10.13
C GLY A 422 4.88 -25.15 11.14
N ILE A 423 6.12 -25.20 10.66
CA ILE A 423 7.30 -24.97 11.52
C ILE A 423 7.26 -23.56 12.13
N VAL A 424 6.88 -22.55 11.36
CA VAL A 424 6.76 -21.17 11.86
C VAL A 424 5.67 -21.09 12.94
N ARG A 425 4.48 -21.62 12.70
CA ARG A 425 3.37 -21.63 13.69
C ARG A 425 3.76 -22.31 14.99
N ASP A 426 4.36 -23.49 14.90
CA ASP A 426 4.71 -24.31 16.08
C ASP A 426 5.78 -23.67 16.97
N ASN A 427 6.52 -22.71 16.44
CA ASN A 427 7.65 -22.08 17.13
C ASN A 427 7.45 -20.59 17.46
N ASN A 428 6.24 -20.05 17.24
CA ASN A 428 5.91 -18.65 17.52
C ASN A 428 4.53 -18.58 18.21
N SER A 429 4.53 -18.55 19.53
CA SER A 429 3.31 -18.59 20.37
C SER A 429 2.44 -17.33 20.24
N ASP A 430 3.00 -16.22 19.75
CA ASP A 430 2.22 -15.00 19.47
C ASP A 430 1.42 -15.08 18.18
N LEU A 431 1.70 -16.06 17.28
CA LEU A 431 0.90 -16.30 16.10
C LEU A 431 -0.37 -17.09 16.46
N LEU A 432 -1.52 -16.43 16.46
CA LEU A 432 -2.81 -17.04 16.77
C LEU A 432 -3.44 -17.73 15.57
N HIS A 433 -3.12 -17.22 14.37
CA HIS A 433 -3.58 -17.75 13.09
C HIS A 433 -2.54 -17.43 12.02
N ALA A 434 -2.23 -18.39 11.16
CA ALA A 434 -1.41 -18.18 9.97
C ALA A 434 -1.75 -19.20 8.90
N ARG A 435 -2.17 -18.74 7.70
CA ARG A 435 -2.48 -19.56 6.52
C ARG A 435 -1.93 -18.91 5.25
N SER A 436 -1.32 -19.69 4.40
CA SER A 436 -0.68 -19.25 3.14
C SER A 436 -1.26 -19.89 1.88
N ASP A 437 -2.22 -20.79 2.01
CA ASP A 437 -2.90 -21.51 0.92
C ASP A 437 -4.15 -20.78 0.40
N GLU A 438 -4.45 -19.60 0.93
CA GLU A 438 -5.62 -18.79 0.60
C GLU A 438 -5.22 -17.51 -0.14
N ARG A 439 -6.10 -17.02 -1.02
CA ARG A 439 -6.00 -15.72 -1.70
C ARG A 439 -7.27 -14.93 -1.45
N GLY A 440 -7.16 -13.61 -1.43
CA GLY A 440 -8.30 -12.74 -1.19
C GLY A 440 -7.92 -11.40 -0.59
N TYR A 441 -8.66 -10.97 0.42
CA TYR A 441 -8.46 -9.73 1.16
C TYR A 441 -8.99 -9.85 2.58
N SER A 442 -8.75 -8.87 3.43
CA SER A 442 -9.32 -8.83 4.78
C SER A 442 -10.33 -7.69 4.91
N LEU A 443 -11.53 -8.01 5.41
CA LEU A 443 -12.51 -6.98 5.78
C LEU A 443 -12.27 -6.59 7.23
N ILE A 444 -11.85 -5.35 7.44
CA ILE A 444 -11.60 -4.78 8.77
C ILE A 444 -12.81 -3.93 9.18
N THR A 445 -13.40 -4.25 10.30
CA THR A 445 -14.50 -3.48 10.91
C THR A 445 -14.05 -2.97 12.27
N VAL A 446 -13.99 -1.65 12.41
CA VAL A 446 -13.63 -0.95 13.64
C VAL A 446 -14.87 -0.33 14.25
N THR A 447 -15.11 -0.61 15.52
CA THR A 447 -16.18 0.01 16.34
C THR A 447 -15.58 0.63 17.59
N PRO A 448 -16.30 1.43 18.38
CA PRO A 448 -15.77 1.94 19.65
C PRO A 448 -15.24 0.87 20.61
N SER A 449 -15.73 -0.37 20.50
CA SER A 449 -15.38 -1.45 21.45
C SER A 449 -14.50 -2.56 20.85
N SER A 450 -14.34 -2.63 19.53
CA SER A 450 -13.62 -3.73 18.90
C SER A 450 -13.04 -3.38 17.52
N VAL A 451 -11.99 -4.11 17.16
CA VAL A 451 -11.53 -4.27 15.77
C VAL A 451 -11.70 -5.73 15.40
N ARG A 452 -12.45 -5.97 14.34
CA ARG A 452 -12.70 -7.29 13.78
C ARG A 452 -12.04 -7.40 12.41
N CYS A 453 -11.38 -8.53 12.18
CA CYS A 453 -10.82 -8.89 10.87
C CYS A 453 -11.51 -10.16 10.37
N ASP A 454 -12.17 -10.07 9.23
CA ASP A 454 -12.71 -11.22 8.50
C ASP A 454 -11.80 -11.50 7.29
N PHE A 455 -11.07 -12.60 7.33
CA PHE A 455 -10.27 -13.06 6.19
C PHE A 455 -11.22 -13.60 5.11
N ARG A 456 -11.35 -12.85 4.01
CA ARG A 456 -12.20 -13.17 2.86
C ARG A 456 -11.37 -13.89 1.82
N THR A 457 -11.71 -15.12 1.52
CA THR A 457 -10.92 -15.97 0.64
C THR A 457 -11.70 -16.34 -0.62
N ASN A 458 -11.00 -16.35 -1.74
CA ASN A 458 -11.56 -16.77 -3.02
C ASN A 458 -11.15 -18.22 -3.29
N ALA A 459 -12.05 -18.99 -3.92
CA ALA A 459 -11.67 -20.28 -4.47
C ALA A 459 -10.59 -20.09 -5.55
N MET A 460 -9.50 -20.85 -5.44
CA MET A 460 -8.44 -20.88 -6.44
C MET A 460 -8.86 -21.70 -7.66
#